data_0bfae7d4885d2d5b112a3a668840e5a3
#
_entry.id   0bfae7d4885d2d5b112a3a668840e5a3
#
_cell.length_a   1.000
_cell.length_b   1.000
_cell.length_c   1.000
_cell.angle_alpha   90.00
_cell.angle_beta   90.00
_cell.angle_gamma   90.00
#
_symmetry.space_group_name_H-M   'P 1'
#
loop_
_entity.id
_entity.type
_entity.pdbx_description
1 polymer ?
#
loop_
_entity_poly.entity_id
_entity_poly.type
_entity_poly.pdbx_seq_one_letter_code
_entity_poly.pdbx_strand_id
1 'polypeptide(L)'
;MRIGVRIALTVSAGLSAAGLFAAVQPHALAPAAGGWWDVSQSANGHEPTRVCVPTPDVLAQFEHRNARCTRVVIRDSGTTTEIHYTCADGGFGRSVMTLVTPRSLTVDTQGISGGLPFHYKLYARRMGDCQAGIARR
;
A
#
# COMPACT_ATOMS: atom_id res chain seq x y z
N MET A 1 5.47 68.70 24.37
CA MET A 1 4.37 67.81 23.99
C MET A 1 4.93 66.78 23.06
N ARG A 2 5.25 65.58 23.59
CA ARG A 2 5.84 64.49 22.78
C ARG A 2 4.78 63.42 22.59
N ILE A 3 4.33 63.25 21.37
CA ILE A 3 3.36 62.24 20.99
C ILE A 3 4.14 60.96 20.65
N GLY A 4 4.07 59.97 21.53
CA GLY A 4 4.65 58.66 21.29
C GLY A 4 3.73 57.79 20.47
N VAL A 5 4.15 57.50 19.24
CA VAL A 5 3.47 56.52 18.35
C VAL A 5 3.85 55.11 18.83
N ARG A 6 2.88 54.34 19.33
CA ARG A 6 3.04 52.90 19.64
C ARG A 6 2.69 52.11 18.41
N ILE A 7 3.69 51.53 17.75
CA ILE A 7 3.52 50.58 16.68
C ILE A 7 3.20 49.22 17.31
N ALA A 8 1.98 48.77 17.14
CA ALA A 8 1.58 47.42 17.51
C ALA A 8 1.99 46.44 16.38
N LEU A 9 2.98 45.59 16.65
CA LEU A 9 3.31 44.48 15.74
C LEU A 9 2.27 43.38 15.94
N THR A 10 1.39 43.16 15.01
CA THR A 10 0.54 41.99 14.93
C THR A 10 1.31 40.83 14.28
N VAL A 11 1.71 39.89 15.09
CA VAL A 11 2.27 38.61 14.61
C VAL A 11 1.11 37.75 14.15
N SER A 12 0.91 37.64 12.84
CA SER A 12 -0.01 36.68 12.26
C SER A 12 0.63 35.29 12.24
N ALA A 13 0.18 34.42 13.16
CA ALA A 13 0.54 33.00 13.16
C ALA A 13 -0.15 32.33 11.95
N GLY A 14 0.60 32.07 10.89
CA GLY A 14 0.15 31.26 9.76
C GLY A 14 -0.01 29.79 10.20
N LEU A 15 -1.24 29.29 10.28
CA LEU A 15 -1.50 27.84 10.39
C LEU A 15 -1.13 27.20 9.05
N SER A 16 0.02 26.55 9.00
CA SER A 16 0.34 25.64 7.89
C SER A 16 -0.49 24.37 8.06
N ALA A 17 -1.58 24.27 7.30
CA ALA A 17 -2.31 23.02 7.19
C ALA A 17 -1.43 22.03 6.42
N ALA A 18 -0.72 21.14 7.13
CA ALA A 18 -0.10 19.97 6.54
C ALA A 18 -1.22 19.06 6.06
N GLY A 19 -1.50 19.06 4.76
CA GLY A 19 -2.45 18.13 4.15
C GLY A 19 -1.93 16.71 4.32
N LEU A 20 -2.61 15.92 5.14
CA LEU A 20 -2.40 14.48 5.21
C LEU A 20 -2.96 13.88 3.91
N PHE A 21 -2.09 13.60 2.93
CA PHE A 21 -2.46 12.79 1.78
C PHE A 21 -2.59 11.34 2.27
N ALA A 22 -3.79 10.94 2.66
CA ALA A 22 -4.10 9.53 2.86
C ALA A 22 -3.95 8.82 1.51
N ALA A 23 -3.11 7.77 1.44
CA ALA A 23 -3.03 6.91 0.27
C ALA A 23 -4.43 6.31 0.01
N VAL A 24 -5.02 6.62 -1.16
CA VAL A 24 -6.36 6.13 -1.52
C VAL A 24 -6.23 4.68 -1.94
N GLN A 25 -6.89 3.79 -1.19
CA GLN A 25 -6.99 2.37 -1.54
C GLN A 25 -7.83 2.21 -2.81
N PRO A 26 -7.45 1.32 -3.76
CA PRO A 26 -8.26 1.02 -4.94
C PRO A 26 -9.69 0.60 -4.57
N HIS A 27 -10.67 1.07 -5.34
CA HIS A 27 -12.09 0.72 -5.13
C HIS A 27 -12.33 -0.79 -5.19
N ALA A 28 -11.66 -1.48 -6.11
CA ALA A 28 -11.79 -2.92 -6.24
C ALA A 28 -11.43 -3.68 -4.96
N LEU A 29 -10.57 -3.11 -4.11
CA LEU A 29 -10.14 -3.71 -2.84
C LEU A 29 -10.83 -3.13 -1.62
N ALA A 30 -11.73 -2.17 -1.78
CA ALA A 30 -12.39 -1.47 -0.67
C ALA A 30 -13.09 -2.40 0.35
N PRO A 31 -13.70 -3.54 -0.04
CA PRO A 31 -14.30 -4.47 0.93
C PRO A 31 -13.28 -5.23 1.79
N ALA A 32 -12.02 -5.26 1.40
CA ALA A 32 -10.96 -5.96 2.13
C ALA A 32 -10.24 -5.02 3.11
N ALA A 33 -9.89 -5.56 4.28
CA ALA A 33 -9.16 -4.81 5.31
C ALA A 33 -7.69 -5.20 5.35
N GLY A 34 -6.85 -4.30 5.87
CA GLY A 34 -5.49 -4.63 6.30
C GLY A 34 -5.51 -5.67 7.42
N GLY A 35 -4.35 -6.17 7.77
CA GLY A 35 -4.18 -7.18 8.81
C GLY A 35 -3.13 -8.23 8.43
N TRP A 36 -3.19 -9.38 9.09
CA TRP A 36 -2.41 -10.55 8.74
C TRP A 36 -3.00 -11.24 7.52
N TRP A 37 -2.18 -11.44 6.52
CA TRP A 37 -2.52 -12.16 5.29
C TRP A 37 -1.54 -13.31 5.08
N ASP A 38 -2.08 -14.51 4.82
CA ASP A 38 -1.30 -15.65 4.36
C ASP A 38 -1.27 -15.64 2.83
N VAL A 39 -0.07 -15.57 2.28
CA VAL A 39 0.18 -15.43 0.84
C VAL A 39 0.93 -16.65 0.34
N SER A 40 0.37 -17.33 -0.66
CA SER A 40 0.91 -18.57 -1.21
C SER A 40 0.91 -18.53 -2.74
N GLN A 41 1.87 -19.20 -3.36
CA GLN A 41 1.85 -19.45 -4.81
C GLN A 41 0.92 -20.62 -5.18
N SER A 42 0.41 -21.32 -4.20
CA SER A 42 -0.52 -22.44 -4.39
C SER A 42 -1.96 -22.02 -4.13
N ALA A 43 -2.89 -22.38 -5.03
CA ALA A 43 -4.31 -22.08 -4.88
C ALA A 43 -4.95 -22.66 -3.62
N ASN A 44 -4.40 -23.75 -3.09
CA ASN A 44 -4.86 -24.36 -1.84
C ASN A 44 -4.22 -23.75 -0.58
N GLY A 45 -3.36 -22.73 -0.72
CA GLY A 45 -2.72 -22.03 0.40
C GLY A 45 -1.54 -22.78 1.01
N HIS A 46 -0.95 -23.74 0.30
CA HIS A 46 0.20 -24.51 0.77
C HIS A 46 1.44 -23.62 0.95
N GLU A 47 2.23 -23.87 2.02
CA GLU A 47 3.45 -23.12 2.34
C GLU A 47 3.29 -21.59 2.30
N PRO A 48 2.35 -21.01 3.06
CA PRO A 48 2.11 -19.58 3.01
C PRO A 48 3.22 -18.78 3.67
N THR A 49 3.45 -17.57 3.15
CA THR A 49 4.19 -16.52 3.84
C THR A 49 3.17 -15.60 4.52
N ARG A 50 3.28 -15.41 5.83
CA ARG A 50 2.41 -14.50 6.58
C ARG A 50 3.01 -13.10 6.62
N VAL A 51 2.21 -12.12 6.20
CA VAL A 51 2.59 -10.71 6.18
C VAL A 51 1.52 -9.86 6.85
N CYS A 52 1.96 -8.85 7.60
CA CYS A 52 1.07 -7.84 8.15
C CYS A 52 1.09 -6.61 7.25
N VAL A 53 -0.06 -6.25 6.68
CA VAL A 53 -0.18 -5.10 5.79
C VAL A 53 -1.21 -4.10 6.31
N PRO A 54 -0.93 -2.79 6.23
CA PRO A 54 -1.90 -1.76 6.63
C PRO A 54 -3.13 -1.72 5.72
N THR A 55 -2.93 -2.02 4.44
CA THR A 55 -3.98 -2.07 3.40
C THR A 55 -3.65 -3.17 2.40
N PRO A 56 -4.66 -3.85 1.80
CA PRO A 56 -4.42 -4.98 0.90
C PRO A 56 -3.62 -4.65 -0.37
N ASP A 57 -3.65 -3.40 -0.85
CA ASP A 57 -2.91 -2.96 -2.04
C ASP A 57 -1.39 -3.08 -1.88
N VAL A 58 -0.89 -3.12 -0.64
CA VAL A 58 0.53 -3.38 -0.36
C VAL A 58 0.98 -4.75 -0.86
N LEU A 59 0.07 -5.73 -0.95
CA LEU A 59 0.37 -7.05 -1.49
C LEU A 59 0.75 -7.03 -2.97
N ALA A 60 0.46 -5.94 -3.69
CA ALA A 60 0.90 -5.75 -5.08
C ALA A 60 2.42 -5.82 -5.23
N GLN A 61 3.16 -5.38 -4.23
CA GLN A 61 4.63 -5.41 -4.20
C GLN A 61 5.21 -6.58 -3.42
N PHE A 62 4.53 -7.70 -3.35
CA PHE A 62 4.93 -8.84 -2.52
C PHE A 62 6.36 -9.32 -2.78
N GLU A 63 6.81 -9.35 -4.04
CA GLU A 63 8.20 -9.66 -4.40
C GLU A 63 9.19 -8.70 -3.72
N HIS A 64 8.82 -7.44 -3.62
CA HIS A 64 9.63 -6.38 -3.01
C HIS A 64 9.06 -5.93 -1.65
N ARG A 65 8.46 -6.83 -0.89
CA ARG A 65 7.78 -6.50 0.38
C ARG A 65 8.68 -5.87 1.44
N ASN A 66 9.99 -6.11 1.34
CA ASN A 66 10.99 -5.55 2.25
C ASN A 66 11.63 -4.26 1.71
N ALA A 67 11.24 -3.82 0.53
CA ALA A 67 11.76 -2.62 -0.10
C ALA A 67 10.78 -1.44 0.04
N ARG A 68 11.32 -0.24 -0.04
CA ARG A 68 10.53 0.99 -0.10
C ARG A 68 10.13 1.23 -1.55
N CYS A 69 8.82 1.17 -1.83
CA CYS A 69 8.28 1.29 -3.18
C CYS A 69 7.18 2.36 -3.24
N THR A 70 7.04 2.97 -4.41
CA THR A 70 5.92 3.82 -4.77
C THR A 70 4.96 3.02 -5.65
N ARG A 71 3.67 3.03 -5.32
CA ARG A 71 2.61 2.33 -6.06
C ARG A 71 1.71 3.33 -6.77
N VAL A 72 1.33 3.01 -8.01
CA VAL A 72 0.39 3.79 -8.83
C VAL A 72 -0.71 2.86 -9.34
N VAL A 73 -1.96 3.24 -9.12
CA VAL A 73 -3.12 2.53 -9.65
C VAL A 73 -3.30 2.91 -11.12
N ILE A 74 -3.21 1.91 -12.02
CA ILE A 74 -3.35 2.09 -13.47
C ILE A 74 -4.78 1.85 -13.92
N ARG A 75 -5.43 0.84 -13.34
CA ARG A 75 -6.83 0.50 -13.60
C ARG A 75 -7.49 0.07 -12.31
N ASP A 76 -8.76 0.41 -12.16
CA ASP A 76 -9.53 0.08 -10.97
C ASP A 76 -11.00 -0.04 -11.35
N SER A 77 -11.49 -1.25 -11.50
CA SER A 77 -12.84 -1.53 -11.99
C SER A 77 -13.39 -2.83 -11.42
N GLY A 78 -14.62 -2.80 -10.94
CA GLY A 78 -15.29 -3.98 -10.37
C GLY A 78 -14.51 -4.55 -9.19
N THR A 79 -14.02 -5.77 -9.32
CA THR A 79 -13.24 -6.49 -8.32
C THR A 79 -11.75 -6.56 -8.67
N THR A 80 -11.32 -5.90 -9.73
CA THR A 80 -9.95 -6.00 -10.25
C THR A 80 -9.28 -4.63 -10.29
N THR A 81 -8.05 -4.57 -9.81
CA THR A 81 -7.19 -3.39 -9.90
C THR A 81 -5.82 -3.78 -10.46
N GLU A 82 -5.26 -2.90 -11.26
CA GLU A 82 -3.89 -3.03 -11.76
C GLU A 82 -3.03 -1.95 -11.12
N ILE A 83 -1.95 -2.38 -10.48
CA ILE A 83 -1.03 -1.52 -9.77
C ILE A 83 0.37 -1.70 -10.36
N HIS A 84 1.01 -0.59 -10.73
CA HIS A 84 2.43 -0.57 -11.03
C HIS A 84 3.19 -0.01 -9.82
N TYR A 85 4.38 -0.55 -9.57
CA TYR A 85 5.22 -0.07 -8.49
C TYR A 85 6.69 -0.01 -8.89
N THR A 86 7.39 0.94 -8.30
CA THR A 86 8.84 1.12 -8.43
C THR A 86 9.46 1.24 -7.05
N CYS A 87 10.62 0.64 -6.86
CA CYS A 87 11.30 0.55 -5.58
C CYS A 87 12.63 1.29 -5.59
N ALA A 88 13.05 1.77 -4.42
CA ALA A 88 14.30 2.52 -4.25
C ALA A 88 15.55 1.72 -4.62
N ASP A 89 15.50 0.39 -4.55
CA ASP A 89 16.59 -0.53 -4.94
C ASP A 89 16.69 -0.78 -6.45
N GLY A 90 15.81 -0.16 -7.27
CA GLY A 90 15.75 -0.33 -8.71
C GLY A 90 14.78 -1.44 -9.17
N GLY A 91 14.20 -2.21 -8.24
CA GLY A 91 13.14 -3.17 -8.55
C GLY A 91 11.84 -2.48 -8.96
N PHE A 92 11.06 -3.15 -9.78
CA PHE A 92 9.75 -2.66 -10.19
C PHE A 92 8.85 -3.84 -10.61
N GLY A 93 7.56 -3.60 -10.64
CA GLY A 93 6.61 -4.61 -11.06
C GLY A 93 5.25 -4.05 -11.44
N ARG A 94 4.48 -4.95 -12.01
CA ARG A 94 3.07 -4.77 -12.36
C ARG A 94 2.29 -5.91 -11.75
N SER A 95 1.24 -5.58 -11.03
CA SER A 95 0.39 -6.57 -10.36
C SER A 95 -1.07 -6.34 -10.73
N VAL A 96 -1.76 -7.39 -11.12
CA VAL A 96 -3.20 -7.41 -11.28
C VAL A 96 -3.80 -8.14 -10.09
N MET A 97 -4.55 -7.43 -9.27
CA MET A 97 -5.18 -7.95 -8.07
C MET A 97 -6.67 -8.12 -8.30
N THR A 98 -7.20 -9.27 -7.94
CA THR A 98 -8.64 -9.58 -8.03
C THR A 98 -9.16 -9.96 -6.66
N LEU A 99 -10.14 -9.22 -6.17
CA LEU A 99 -10.83 -9.55 -4.93
C LEU A 99 -11.82 -10.68 -5.18
N VAL A 100 -11.68 -11.79 -4.47
CA VAL A 100 -12.58 -12.95 -4.57
C VAL A 100 -13.67 -12.87 -3.49
N THR A 101 -13.26 -12.60 -2.26
CA THR A 101 -14.13 -12.29 -1.11
C THR A 101 -13.48 -11.16 -0.31
N PRO A 102 -14.17 -10.53 0.66
CA PRO A 102 -13.53 -9.54 1.53
C PRO A 102 -12.30 -10.08 2.29
N ARG A 103 -12.10 -11.40 2.33
CA ARG A 103 -11.00 -12.05 3.03
C ARG A 103 -10.07 -12.85 2.12
N SER A 104 -10.24 -12.79 0.81
CA SER A 104 -9.38 -13.50 -0.13
C SER A 104 -9.22 -12.72 -1.44
N LEU A 105 -8.01 -12.72 -1.96
CA LEU A 105 -7.68 -12.10 -3.24
C LEU A 105 -6.58 -12.87 -3.96
N THR A 106 -6.45 -12.62 -5.24
CA THR A 106 -5.35 -13.12 -6.06
C THR A 106 -4.50 -11.97 -6.54
N VAL A 107 -3.21 -12.22 -6.73
CA VAL A 107 -2.25 -11.26 -7.29
C VAL A 107 -1.48 -11.95 -8.41
N ASP A 108 -1.68 -11.51 -9.64
CA ASP A 108 -0.85 -11.89 -10.78
C ASP A 108 0.23 -10.81 -10.91
N THR A 109 1.48 -11.14 -10.64
CA THR A 109 2.57 -10.16 -10.54
C THR A 109 3.76 -10.52 -11.40
N GLN A 110 4.33 -9.51 -12.02
CA GLN A 110 5.52 -9.64 -12.87
C GLN A 110 6.37 -8.37 -12.76
N GLY A 111 7.66 -8.51 -13.03
CA GLY A 111 8.57 -7.37 -12.99
C GLY A 111 10.04 -7.78 -12.99
N ILE A 112 10.85 -6.92 -12.39
CA ILE A 112 12.29 -7.12 -12.24
C ILE A 112 12.66 -7.08 -10.75
N SER A 113 13.37 -8.10 -10.30
CA SER A 113 13.88 -8.23 -8.94
C SER A 113 15.34 -8.66 -8.98
N GLY A 114 16.23 -7.87 -8.37
CA GLY A 114 17.68 -8.15 -8.42
C GLY A 114 18.27 -8.24 -9.83
N GLY A 115 17.73 -7.46 -10.77
CA GLY A 115 18.13 -7.46 -12.18
C GLY A 115 17.56 -8.62 -13.01
N LEU A 116 16.74 -9.50 -12.42
CA LEU A 116 16.16 -10.66 -13.10
C LEU A 116 14.65 -10.54 -13.21
N PRO A 117 14.03 -11.02 -14.31
CA PRO A 117 12.59 -11.04 -14.47
C PRO A 117 11.95 -12.05 -13.53
N PHE A 118 10.75 -11.73 -13.05
CA PHE A 118 9.87 -12.64 -12.30
C PHE A 118 8.44 -12.55 -12.83
N HIS A 119 7.71 -13.65 -12.72
CA HIS A 119 6.27 -13.71 -12.97
C HIS A 119 5.69 -14.89 -12.20
N TYR A 120 4.71 -14.62 -11.34
CA TYR A 120 3.97 -15.65 -10.63
C TYR A 120 2.60 -15.16 -10.17
N LYS A 121 1.74 -16.08 -9.77
CA LYS A 121 0.44 -15.79 -9.19
C LYS A 121 0.43 -16.13 -7.72
N LEU A 122 -0.15 -15.23 -6.93
CA LEU A 122 -0.34 -15.40 -5.50
C LEU A 122 -1.81 -15.53 -5.15
N TYR A 123 -2.06 -16.31 -4.11
CA TYR A 123 -3.35 -16.48 -3.47
C TYR A 123 -3.21 -16.00 -2.03
N ALA A 124 -3.95 -14.96 -1.68
CA ALA A 124 -3.85 -14.32 -0.38
C ALA A 124 -5.15 -14.48 0.40
N ARG A 125 -5.03 -14.82 1.68
CA ARG A 125 -6.15 -14.99 2.59
C ARG A 125 -5.90 -14.21 3.88
N ARG A 126 -6.89 -13.40 4.27
CA ARG A 126 -6.82 -12.64 5.52
C ARG A 126 -7.06 -13.55 6.72
N MET A 127 -6.16 -13.46 7.70
CA MET A 127 -6.19 -14.29 8.90
C MET A 127 -6.69 -13.54 10.14
N GLY A 128 -6.63 -12.21 10.15
CA GLY A 128 -7.08 -11.39 11.27
C GLY A 128 -6.37 -10.05 11.33
N ASP A 129 -6.59 -9.31 12.40
CA ASP A 129 -5.94 -8.02 12.63
C ASP A 129 -4.49 -8.20 13.08
N CYS A 130 -3.61 -7.29 12.64
CA CYS A 130 -2.26 -7.22 13.18
C CYS A 130 -2.28 -6.61 14.59
N GLN A 131 -1.30 -7.01 15.40
CA GLN A 131 -1.09 -6.36 16.68
C GLN A 131 -0.64 -4.90 16.49
N ALA A 132 -1.08 -4.02 17.40
CA ALA A 132 -0.66 -2.62 17.38
C ALA A 132 0.87 -2.50 17.41
N GLY A 133 1.44 -1.72 16.48
CA GLY A 133 2.88 -1.50 16.32
C GLY A 133 3.55 -2.37 15.24
N ILE A 134 3.04 -3.54 14.91
CA ILE A 134 3.59 -4.40 13.85
C ILE A 134 3.16 -3.92 12.46
N ALA A 135 1.94 -3.43 12.31
CA ALA A 135 1.38 -2.91 11.06
C ALA A 135 2.07 -1.65 10.53
N ARG A 136 2.99 -1.06 11.27
CA ARG A 136 3.71 0.17 10.90
C ARG A 136 5.11 -0.08 10.31
N ARG A 137 5.50 -1.32 10.19
CA ARG A 137 6.82 -1.67 9.66
C ARG A 137 6.80 -1.97 8.17
#